data_f218dc2e114d7911e8fcd73d6be5cec4
#
_entry.id   f218dc2e114d7911e8fcd73d6be5cec4
#
_cell.length_a   1.000
_cell.length_b   1.000
_cell.length_c   1.000
_cell.angle_alpha   90.00
_cell.angle_beta   90.00
_cell.angle_gamma   90.00
#
_symmetry.space_group_name_H-M   'P 1'
#
loop_
_entity.id
_entity.type
_entity.pdbx_description
1 polymer ?
#
loop_
_entity_poly.entity_id
_entity_poly.type
_entity_poly.pdbx_seq_one_letter_code
_entity_poly.pdbx_strand_id
1 'polypeptide(L)'
;RALKNGPEINIKTRKKVVEIANLLNYQPNLYAYRLKMGKTFQICFFLNQLDDISNYEKQIIKGIFKSLNNSNYELIVKPIFRSNQIDAIKEVVEKKLADGIIISHTTLNDERVKFLLEKNFPFVTHGRTELFSEHPYFDNDHADFIDKSLTYLERKKCEEIIFIKPANKFTYNYISMKAFEKKIKELKLKSSQNLEFSHEDTLQELKNKIIKKFSKKTNLKGIICGSDVRSLVVNSTLQKLGYTINENVFVISKSFSKAPDYFFPKIPYFYEDMELTGYKLGDFLLKRISGSNISELQHVEKNKFIENNETSNS
;
A
#
# COMPACT_ATOMS: atom_id res chain seq x y z
N ARG A 1 10.85 24.02 31.73
CA ARG A 1 12.29 23.72 31.55
C ARG A 1 12.77 22.66 32.55
N ALA A 2 12.48 22.79 33.87
CA ALA A 2 12.89 21.80 34.87
C ALA A 2 12.40 20.38 34.58
N LEU A 3 11.14 20.19 34.16
CA LEU A 3 10.55 18.91 33.80
C LEU A 3 11.10 18.31 32.48
N LYS A 4 11.82 19.09 31.67
CA LYS A 4 12.43 18.65 30.39
C LYS A 4 13.97 18.58 30.48
N ASN A 5 14.54 18.49 31.68
CA ASN A 5 15.98 18.38 31.89
C ASN A 5 16.81 19.53 31.26
N GLY A 6 16.25 20.75 31.20
CA GLY A 6 16.96 21.92 30.67
C GLY A 6 18.31 22.12 31.38
N PRO A 7 19.43 22.25 30.64
CA PRO A 7 20.76 22.35 31.22
C PRO A 7 20.97 23.61 32.07
N GLU A 8 20.17 24.63 31.84
CA GLU A 8 20.22 25.90 32.53
C GLU A 8 19.64 25.89 33.99
N ILE A 9 19.05 24.74 34.41
CA ILE A 9 18.40 24.66 35.73
C ILE A 9 19.25 23.87 36.71
N ASN A 10 19.52 24.49 37.87
CA ASN A 10 20.25 23.85 38.96
C ASN A 10 19.58 22.52 39.36
N ILE A 11 20.41 21.50 39.64
CA ILE A 11 19.96 20.15 40.00
C ILE A 11 19.01 20.13 41.20
N LYS A 12 19.28 20.96 42.24
CA LYS A 12 18.40 21.06 43.43
C LYS A 12 17.03 21.62 43.07
N THR A 13 16.98 22.67 42.25
CA THR A 13 15.73 23.29 41.80
C THR A 13 14.95 22.30 40.94
N ARG A 14 15.63 21.55 40.04
CA ARG A 14 15.00 20.51 39.18
C ARG A 14 14.34 19.42 40.02
N LYS A 15 15.06 18.85 41.01
CA LYS A 15 14.50 17.83 41.92
C LYS A 15 13.24 18.34 42.61
N LYS A 16 13.29 19.52 43.22
CA LYS A 16 12.14 20.12 43.93
C LYS A 16 10.93 20.33 42.99
N VAL A 17 11.16 20.81 41.76
CA VAL A 17 10.08 21.00 40.77
C VAL A 17 9.48 19.68 40.34
N VAL A 18 10.29 18.64 40.13
CA VAL A 18 9.81 17.31 39.76
C VAL A 18 9.00 16.68 40.90
N GLU A 19 9.48 16.81 42.16
CA GLU A 19 8.76 16.30 43.33
C GLU A 19 7.39 16.98 43.48
N ILE A 20 7.34 18.31 43.39
CA ILE A 20 6.07 19.06 43.47
C ILE A 20 5.14 18.73 42.32
N ALA A 21 5.67 18.59 41.07
CA ALA A 21 4.87 18.22 39.92
C ALA A 21 4.25 16.84 40.10
N ASN A 22 5.01 15.86 40.61
CA ASN A 22 4.51 14.53 40.92
C ASN A 22 3.44 14.56 42.02
N LEU A 23 3.67 15.33 43.08
CA LEU A 23 2.74 15.48 44.21
C LEU A 23 1.39 16.07 43.76
N LEU A 24 1.45 17.03 42.83
CA LEU A 24 0.26 17.68 42.27
C LEU A 24 -0.34 16.95 41.05
N ASN A 25 0.18 15.78 40.66
CA ASN A 25 -0.16 15.10 39.41
C ASN A 25 -0.14 16.07 38.21
N TYR A 26 0.80 17.03 38.23
CA TYR A 26 0.88 18.00 37.14
C TYR A 26 1.37 17.35 35.84
N GLN A 27 0.57 17.44 34.82
CA GLN A 27 0.96 17.10 33.45
C GLN A 27 1.09 18.37 32.60
N PRO A 28 2.17 18.51 31.81
CA PRO A 28 2.31 19.64 30.91
C PRO A 28 1.12 19.70 29.94
N ASN A 29 0.53 20.88 29.79
CA ASN A 29 -0.54 21.08 28.83
C ASN A 29 0.01 20.93 27.41
N LEU A 30 -0.42 19.89 26.73
CA LEU A 30 0.02 19.54 25.37
C LEU A 30 -0.40 20.60 24.36
N TYR A 31 -1.58 21.20 24.51
CA TYR A 31 -2.05 22.29 23.64
C TYR A 31 -1.19 23.53 23.72
N ALA A 32 -0.82 23.92 24.94
CA ALA A 32 0.11 25.05 25.17
C ALA A 32 1.50 24.77 24.57
N TYR A 33 1.95 23.52 24.66
CA TYR A 33 3.20 23.09 24.03
C TYR A 33 3.12 23.15 22.50
N ARG A 34 2.05 22.61 21.89
CA ARG A 34 1.79 22.65 20.44
C ARG A 34 1.78 24.10 19.95
N LEU A 35 1.05 24.97 20.63
CA LEU A 35 0.98 26.39 20.28
C LEU A 35 2.37 27.07 20.34
N LYS A 36 3.13 26.83 21.40
CA LYS A 36 4.50 27.36 21.54
C LYS A 36 5.44 26.91 20.43
N MET A 37 5.31 25.66 19.99
CA MET A 37 6.16 25.07 18.94
C MET A 37 5.69 25.42 17.53
N GLY A 38 4.50 25.99 17.36
CA GLY A 38 3.87 26.24 16.06
C GLY A 38 3.59 24.95 15.27
N LYS A 39 3.46 23.82 15.99
CA LYS A 39 3.26 22.48 15.42
C LYS A 39 2.07 21.79 16.07
N THR A 40 1.39 20.96 15.30
CA THR A 40 0.28 20.13 15.78
C THR A 40 0.76 18.83 16.42
N PHE A 41 1.95 18.35 16.02
CA PHE A 41 2.46 17.01 16.28
C PHE A 41 1.49 15.92 15.85
N GLN A 42 0.78 16.15 14.75
CA GLN A 42 -0.15 15.20 14.15
C GLN A 42 0.26 14.90 12.72
N ILE A 43 0.15 13.62 12.34
CA ILE A 43 0.30 13.13 10.98
C ILE A 43 -1.07 12.61 10.55
N CYS A 44 -1.53 13.01 9.36
CA CYS A 44 -2.79 12.55 8.81
C CYS A 44 -2.55 11.46 7.76
N PHE A 45 -3.10 10.27 7.97
CA PHE A 45 -3.22 9.23 6.96
C PHE A 45 -4.63 9.19 6.41
N PHE A 46 -4.75 9.36 5.10
CA PHE A 46 -6.03 9.28 4.43
C PHE A 46 -6.34 7.86 4.01
N LEU A 47 -7.41 7.31 4.59
CA LEU A 47 -7.90 5.97 4.34
C LEU A 47 -8.91 5.99 3.19
N ASN A 48 -8.57 5.38 2.06
CA ASN A 48 -9.55 5.14 1.01
C ASN A 48 -10.51 4.04 1.47
N GLN A 49 -11.80 4.32 1.41
CA GLN A 49 -12.82 3.31 1.69
C GLN A 49 -12.87 2.33 0.51
N LEU A 50 -12.05 1.30 0.59
CA LEU A 50 -11.97 0.19 -0.35
C LEU A 50 -12.44 -1.09 0.36
N ASP A 51 -12.96 -2.00 -0.41
CA ASP A 51 -13.66 -3.22 -0.05
C ASP A 51 -13.27 -3.96 1.24
N ASP A 52 -14.26 -4.57 1.84
CA ASP A 52 -14.41 -5.09 3.19
C ASP A 52 -13.43 -6.17 3.69
N ILE A 53 -12.53 -6.70 2.86
CA ILE A 53 -11.74 -7.90 3.21
C ILE A 53 -10.23 -7.66 3.15
N SER A 54 -9.78 -6.47 2.77
CA SER A 54 -8.36 -6.17 2.64
C SER A 54 -7.69 -5.93 4.01
N ASN A 55 -6.59 -6.62 4.27
CA ASN A 55 -5.70 -6.32 5.42
C ASN A 55 -4.70 -5.19 5.13
N TYR A 56 -4.77 -4.59 3.95
CA TYR A 56 -3.85 -3.57 3.47
C TYR A 56 -3.74 -2.39 4.43
N GLU A 57 -4.87 -1.72 4.70
CA GLU A 57 -4.91 -0.52 5.55
C GLU A 57 -4.49 -0.82 6.99
N LYS A 58 -4.95 -1.94 7.53
CA LYS A 58 -4.62 -2.37 8.89
C LYS A 58 -3.10 -2.54 9.08
N GLN A 59 -2.43 -3.14 8.12
CA GLN A 59 -0.98 -3.35 8.19
C GLN A 59 -0.20 -2.04 8.01
N ILE A 60 -0.62 -1.18 7.07
CA ILE A 60 -0.01 0.14 6.90
C ILE A 60 -0.14 0.97 8.18
N ILE A 61 -1.34 1.05 8.77
CA ILE A 61 -1.57 1.76 10.03
C ILE A 61 -0.66 1.22 11.13
N LYS A 62 -0.55 -0.10 11.27
CA LYS A 62 0.35 -0.75 12.25
C LYS A 62 1.81 -0.34 12.03
N GLY A 63 2.26 -0.32 10.78
CA GLY A 63 3.61 0.12 10.41
C GLY A 63 3.87 1.59 10.74
N ILE A 64 2.92 2.48 10.39
CA ILE A 64 3.02 3.90 10.74
C ILE A 64 3.11 4.07 12.25
N PHE A 65 2.25 3.42 13.04
CA PHE A 65 2.34 3.50 14.51
C PHE A 65 3.71 3.08 15.03
N LYS A 66 4.30 2.00 14.48
CA LYS A 66 5.66 1.59 14.87
C LYS A 66 6.71 2.66 14.60
N SER A 67 6.61 3.38 13.47
CA SER A 67 7.56 4.46 13.13
C SER A 67 7.43 5.67 14.05
N LEU A 68 6.25 5.89 14.63
CA LEU A 68 5.96 7.02 15.49
C LEU A 68 6.29 6.77 16.98
N ASN A 69 6.55 5.53 17.40
CA ASN A 69 6.70 5.14 18.81
C ASN A 69 7.69 6.01 19.63
N ASN A 70 8.77 6.50 19.03
CA ASN A 70 9.77 7.33 19.70
C ASN A 70 9.70 8.79 19.24
N SER A 71 8.61 9.19 18.63
CA SER A 71 8.35 10.57 18.22
C SER A 71 7.28 11.22 19.10
N ASN A 72 7.16 12.54 19.01
CA ASN A 72 6.05 13.25 19.66
C ASN A 72 4.79 13.29 18.75
N TYR A 73 4.81 12.59 17.62
CA TYR A 73 3.72 12.63 16.63
C TYR A 73 2.66 11.59 16.91
N GLU A 74 1.41 12.02 16.73
CA GLU A 74 0.22 11.16 16.79
C GLU A 74 -0.33 10.94 15.37
N LEU A 75 -0.89 9.75 15.11
CA LEU A 75 -1.53 9.44 13.84
C LEU A 75 -3.02 9.74 13.91
N ILE A 76 -3.49 10.57 12.97
CA ILE A 76 -4.92 10.76 12.68
C ILE A 76 -5.23 9.97 11.41
N VAL A 77 -6.22 9.10 11.47
CA VAL A 77 -6.75 8.39 10.30
C VAL A 77 -8.06 9.06 9.88
N LYS A 78 -8.09 9.62 8.67
CA LYS A 78 -9.30 10.24 8.10
C LYS A 78 -9.82 9.41 6.93
N PRO A 79 -11.07 8.94 6.97
CA PRO A 79 -11.67 8.31 5.79
C PRO A 79 -11.85 9.33 4.66
N ILE A 80 -11.54 8.92 3.43
CA ILE A 80 -11.81 9.71 2.23
C ILE A 80 -12.83 8.97 1.36
N PHE A 81 -13.88 9.68 0.99
CA PHE A 81 -14.82 9.24 -0.04
C PHE A 81 -14.32 9.66 -1.42
N ARG A 82 -14.56 8.84 -2.44
CA ARG A 82 -14.03 9.04 -3.81
C ARG A 82 -14.33 10.41 -4.43
N SER A 83 -15.45 11.03 -4.03
CA SER A 83 -15.89 12.33 -4.57
C SER A 83 -15.15 13.54 -4.01
N ASN A 84 -14.47 13.43 -2.85
CA ASN A 84 -13.97 14.60 -2.10
C ASN A 84 -12.51 14.47 -1.66
N GLN A 85 -11.69 13.74 -2.40
CA GLN A 85 -10.30 13.45 -1.97
C GLN A 85 -9.46 14.72 -1.82
N ILE A 86 -9.51 15.61 -2.79
CA ILE A 86 -8.71 16.85 -2.76
C ILE A 86 -9.21 17.83 -1.68
N ASP A 87 -10.53 17.93 -1.48
CA ASP A 87 -11.10 18.86 -0.50
C ASP A 87 -10.75 18.47 0.94
N ALA A 88 -10.73 17.16 1.23
CA ALA A 88 -10.30 16.65 2.53
C ALA A 88 -8.82 16.98 2.83
N ILE A 89 -7.96 16.93 1.81
CA ILE A 89 -6.55 17.31 1.93
C ILE A 89 -6.41 18.83 2.12
N LYS A 90 -7.12 19.64 1.32
CA LYS A 90 -7.16 21.09 1.47
C LYS A 90 -7.56 21.47 2.88
N GLU A 91 -8.61 20.85 3.41
CA GLU A 91 -9.05 21.09 4.79
C GLU A 91 -7.94 20.88 5.81
N VAL A 92 -7.20 19.77 5.72
CA VAL A 92 -6.09 19.48 6.65
C VAL A 92 -4.98 20.53 6.55
N VAL A 93 -4.62 20.95 5.35
CA VAL A 93 -3.56 21.92 5.11
C VAL A 93 -3.98 23.33 5.55
N GLU A 94 -5.15 23.80 5.11
CA GLU A 94 -5.63 25.16 5.35
C GLU A 94 -6.00 25.41 6.81
N LYS A 95 -6.61 24.42 7.46
CA LYS A 95 -6.94 24.50 8.89
C LYS A 95 -5.78 24.09 9.80
N LYS A 96 -4.61 23.73 9.24
CA LYS A 96 -3.43 23.27 10.00
C LYS A 96 -3.76 22.16 10.99
N LEU A 97 -4.47 21.12 10.50
CA LEU A 97 -4.89 19.99 11.35
C LEU A 97 -3.78 18.95 11.56
N ALA A 98 -2.75 18.96 10.72
CA ALA A 98 -1.60 18.07 10.83
C ALA A 98 -0.33 18.78 10.33
N ASP A 99 0.85 18.26 10.70
CA ASP A 99 2.15 18.74 10.23
C ASP A 99 2.64 17.97 9.00
N GLY A 100 1.97 16.88 8.65
CA GLY A 100 2.30 16.08 7.48
C GLY A 100 1.18 15.12 7.11
N ILE A 101 1.20 14.68 5.83
CA ILE A 101 0.16 13.85 5.22
C ILE A 101 0.78 12.61 4.58
N ILE A 102 0.13 11.46 4.77
CA ILE A 102 0.40 10.21 4.04
C ILE A 102 -0.76 9.95 3.10
N ILE A 103 -0.45 9.73 1.81
CA ILE A 103 -1.42 9.44 0.75
C ILE A 103 -1.12 8.07 0.15
N SER A 104 -2.15 7.29 -0.15
CA SER A 104 -2.04 6.05 -0.92
C SER A 104 -2.82 6.13 -2.24
N HIS A 105 -2.69 5.10 -3.08
CA HIS A 105 -3.41 4.96 -4.34
C HIS A 105 -3.22 6.17 -5.27
N THR A 106 -1.96 6.49 -5.56
CA THR A 106 -1.59 7.59 -6.46
C THR A 106 -2.06 7.36 -7.89
N THR A 107 -2.37 8.46 -8.57
CA THR A 107 -2.64 8.50 -10.02
C THR A 107 -1.45 9.10 -10.76
N LEU A 108 -1.39 8.92 -12.09
CA LEU A 108 -0.29 9.44 -12.91
C LEU A 108 -0.08 10.95 -12.73
N ASN A 109 -1.17 11.71 -12.80
CA ASN A 109 -1.19 13.17 -12.65
C ASN A 109 -1.98 13.56 -11.39
N ASP A 110 -1.51 13.10 -10.23
CA ASP A 110 -2.24 13.21 -8.96
C ASP A 110 -2.39 14.66 -8.50
N GLU A 111 -3.62 15.16 -8.50
CA GLU A 111 -3.93 16.55 -8.09
C GLU A 111 -3.65 16.78 -6.60
N ARG A 112 -3.74 15.75 -5.77
CA ARG A 112 -3.44 15.81 -4.34
C ARG A 112 -1.95 16.09 -4.13
N VAL A 113 -1.10 15.39 -4.91
CA VAL A 113 0.35 15.55 -4.88
C VAL A 113 0.73 16.94 -5.43
N LYS A 114 0.14 17.38 -6.54
CA LYS A 114 0.36 18.73 -7.09
C LYS A 114 0.06 19.80 -6.04
N PHE A 115 -1.10 19.74 -5.42
CA PHE A 115 -1.52 20.72 -4.40
C PHE A 115 -0.54 20.75 -3.23
N LEU A 116 -0.10 19.60 -2.72
CA LEU A 116 0.85 19.55 -1.60
C LEU A 116 2.23 20.07 -1.94
N LEU A 117 2.69 19.83 -3.18
CA LEU A 117 3.93 20.41 -3.71
C LEU A 117 3.82 21.93 -3.81
N GLU A 118 2.74 22.48 -4.39
CA GLU A 118 2.48 23.92 -4.50
C GLU A 118 2.44 24.61 -3.12
N LYS A 119 1.87 23.95 -2.12
CA LYS A 119 1.82 24.45 -0.74
C LYS A 119 3.11 24.22 0.04
N ASN A 120 4.11 23.55 -0.54
CA ASN A 120 5.33 23.11 0.15
C ASN A 120 5.01 22.41 1.50
N PHE A 121 3.90 21.65 1.52
CA PHE A 121 3.44 20.95 2.71
C PHE A 121 4.10 19.59 2.83
N PRO A 122 4.60 19.16 4.03
CA PRO A 122 5.23 17.86 4.19
C PRO A 122 4.27 16.71 3.92
N PHE A 123 4.64 15.81 2.99
CA PHE A 123 3.88 14.62 2.68
C PHE A 123 4.77 13.49 2.16
N VAL A 124 4.22 12.29 2.13
CA VAL A 124 4.78 11.10 1.49
C VAL A 124 3.66 10.29 0.84
N THR A 125 3.96 9.60 -0.25
CA THR A 125 2.97 8.75 -0.93
C THR A 125 3.35 7.27 -0.86
N HIS A 126 2.35 6.40 -0.72
CA HIS A 126 2.47 5.02 -1.13
C HIS A 126 2.07 4.93 -2.61
N GLY A 127 3.07 4.73 -3.44
CA GLY A 127 2.99 4.79 -4.90
C GLY A 127 3.63 6.04 -5.50
N ARG A 128 4.15 5.89 -6.71
CA ARG A 128 4.76 6.97 -7.52
C ARG A 128 3.71 7.73 -8.32
N THR A 129 4.12 8.84 -8.91
CA THR A 129 3.39 9.58 -9.95
C THR A 129 4.28 9.77 -11.18
N GLU A 130 3.70 10.22 -12.29
CA GLU A 130 4.42 10.64 -13.51
C GLU A 130 4.54 12.18 -13.58
N LEU A 131 4.44 12.86 -12.43
CA LEU A 131 4.64 14.30 -12.36
C LEU A 131 6.11 14.67 -12.62
N PHE A 132 6.35 15.79 -13.25
CA PHE A 132 7.72 16.30 -13.48
C PHE A 132 8.43 16.73 -12.20
N SER A 133 7.67 17.04 -11.14
CA SER A 133 8.22 17.41 -9.84
C SER A 133 8.39 16.19 -8.95
N GLU A 134 9.58 16.01 -8.40
CA GLU A 134 9.89 14.95 -7.48
C GLU A 134 9.13 15.12 -6.15
N HIS A 135 8.76 14.00 -5.54
CA HIS A 135 8.14 13.96 -4.22
C HIS A 135 8.59 12.71 -3.44
N PRO A 136 8.50 12.71 -2.10
CA PRO A 136 8.79 11.54 -1.30
C PRO A 136 7.79 10.41 -1.56
N TYR A 137 8.28 9.19 -1.76
CA TYR A 137 7.44 8.01 -1.92
C TYR A 137 8.10 6.73 -1.43
N PHE A 138 7.28 5.79 -1.01
CA PHE A 138 7.63 4.38 -0.90
C PHE A 138 6.67 3.60 -1.80
N ASP A 139 7.19 2.77 -2.70
CA ASP A 139 6.39 2.02 -3.67
C ASP A 139 6.90 0.58 -3.79
N ASN A 140 6.09 -0.32 -4.32
CA ASN A 140 6.50 -1.68 -4.64
C ASN A 140 6.88 -1.80 -6.13
N ASP A 141 7.75 -2.76 -6.45
CA ASP A 141 8.14 -2.99 -7.84
C ASP A 141 7.07 -3.78 -8.59
N HIS A 142 6.10 -3.04 -9.13
CA HIS A 142 4.97 -3.60 -9.88
C HIS A 142 5.40 -4.18 -11.23
N ALA A 143 6.51 -3.71 -11.81
CA ALA A 143 7.05 -4.23 -13.06
C ALA A 143 7.72 -5.59 -12.83
N ASP A 144 8.55 -5.73 -11.78
CA ASP A 144 9.17 -6.99 -11.38
C ASP A 144 8.14 -8.09 -11.07
N PHE A 145 7.04 -7.72 -10.40
CA PHE A 145 5.92 -8.64 -10.17
C PHE A 145 5.38 -9.24 -11.48
N ILE A 146 5.11 -8.41 -12.46
CA ILE A 146 4.56 -8.84 -13.75
C ILE A 146 5.60 -9.66 -14.55
N ASP A 147 6.84 -9.18 -14.61
CA ASP A 147 7.91 -9.86 -15.34
C ASP A 147 8.12 -11.30 -14.83
N LYS A 148 8.25 -11.45 -13.51
CA LYS A 148 8.43 -12.75 -12.86
C LYS A 148 7.18 -13.63 -12.95
N SER A 149 5.98 -13.07 -12.86
CA SER A 149 4.73 -13.81 -13.03
C SER A 149 4.62 -14.40 -14.42
N LEU A 150 4.89 -13.61 -15.45
CA LEU A 150 4.85 -14.08 -16.84
C LEU A 150 5.94 -15.12 -17.13
N THR A 151 7.15 -14.92 -16.60
CA THR A 151 8.23 -15.91 -16.73
C THR A 151 7.87 -17.25 -16.04
N TYR A 152 7.22 -17.19 -14.87
CA TYR A 152 6.72 -18.38 -14.19
C TYR A 152 5.67 -19.12 -15.03
N LEU A 153 4.67 -18.39 -15.54
CA LEU A 153 3.59 -18.97 -16.33
C LEU A 153 4.07 -19.52 -17.69
N GLU A 154 5.07 -18.90 -18.29
CA GLU A 154 5.72 -19.40 -19.50
C GLU A 154 6.43 -20.73 -19.23
N ARG A 155 7.17 -20.88 -18.13
CA ARG A 155 7.77 -22.16 -17.71
C ARG A 155 6.74 -23.26 -17.48
N LYS A 156 5.51 -22.90 -17.06
CA LYS A 156 4.38 -23.82 -16.93
C LYS A 156 3.70 -24.09 -18.27
N LYS A 157 4.24 -23.57 -19.39
CA LYS A 157 3.73 -23.74 -20.76
C LYS A 157 2.31 -23.22 -20.96
N CYS A 158 1.92 -22.18 -20.24
CA CYS A 158 0.63 -21.53 -20.42
C CYS A 158 0.56 -20.89 -21.81
N GLU A 159 -0.48 -21.23 -22.59
CA GLU A 159 -0.67 -20.71 -23.95
C GLU A 159 -1.37 -19.37 -23.99
N GLU A 160 -2.24 -19.11 -23.03
CA GLU A 160 -3.01 -17.85 -22.89
C GLU A 160 -2.87 -17.30 -21.48
N ILE A 161 -2.55 -16.02 -21.40
CA ILE A 161 -2.41 -15.30 -20.11
C ILE A 161 -3.57 -14.33 -19.90
N ILE A 162 -4.14 -14.38 -18.71
CA ILE A 162 -5.18 -13.45 -18.25
C ILE A 162 -4.59 -12.63 -17.11
N PHE A 163 -4.56 -11.31 -17.26
CA PHE A 163 -4.20 -10.41 -16.15
C PHE A 163 -5.45 -9.75 -15.60
N ILE A 164 -5.79 -10.10 -14.37
CA ILE A 164 -6.86 -9.46 -13.60
C ILE A 164 -6.30 -8.17 -13.01
N LYS A 165 -6.41 -7.10 -13.78
CA LYS A 165 -5.82 -5.80 -13.48
C LYS A 165 -6.75 -4.91 -12.66
N PRO A 166 -6.20 -4.03 -11.80
CA PRO A 166 -6.98 -2.99 -11.15
C PRO A 166 -7.43 -1.89 -12.13
N ALA A 167 -8.23 -0.93 -11.64
CA ALA A 167 -8.71 0.19 -12.47
C ALA A 167 -7.57 0.99 -13.10
N ASN A 168 -7.78 1.48 -14.30
CA ASN A 168 -6.77 2.15 -15.13
C ASN A 168 -6.23 3.47 -14.54
N LYS A 169 -6.94 4.10 -13.62
CA LYS A 169 -6.59 5.40 -13.04
C LYS A 169 -5.33 5.41 -12.17
N PHE A 170 -4.94 4.26 -11.62
CA PHE A 170 -3.83 4.20 -10.66
C PHE A 170 -2.47 3.99 -11.34
N THR A 171 -1.44 4.66 -10.82
CA THR A 171 -0.07 4.58 -11.33
C THR A 171 0.45 3.14 -11.33
N TYR A 172 0.21 2.39 -10.26
CA TYR A 172 0.66 0.99 -10.18
C TYR A 172 0.02 0.10 -11.25
N ASN A 173 -1.23 0.39 -11.68
CA ASN A 173 -1.84 -0.32 -12.81
C ASN A 173 -1.14 0.03 -14.13
N TYR A 174 -0.87 1.31 -14.36
CA TYR A 174 -0.14 1.76 -15.56
C TYR A 174 1.22 1.07 -15.68
N ILE A 175 2.00 1.05 -14.58
CA ILE A 175 3.32 0.39 -14.54
C ILE A 175 3.18 -1.10 -14.82
N SER A 176 2.23 -1.77 -14.18
CA SER A 176 1.97 -3.21 -14.39
C SER A 176 1.56 -3.52 -15.82
N MET A 177 0.67 -2.72 -16.41
CA MET A 177 0.23 -2.92 -17.80
C MET A 177 1.35 -2.71 -18.81
N LYS A 178 2.16 -1.67 -18.63
CA LYS A 178 3.33 -1.41 -19.49
C LYS A 178 4.33 -2.58 -19.44
N ALA A 179 4.60 -3.11 -18.25
CA ALA A 179 5.43 -4.30 -18.09
C ALA A 179 4.79 -5.54 -18.72
N PHE A 180 3.48 -5.75 -18.53
CA PHE A 180 2.74 -6.85 -19.10
C PHE A 180 2.79 -6.86 -20.64
N GLU A 181 2.46 -5.74 -21.27
CA GLU A 181 2.47 -5.62 -22.74
C GLU A 181 3.86 -5.85 -23.34
N LYS A 182 4.91 -5.32 -22.67
CA LYS A 182 6.28 -5.55 -23.08
C LYS A 182 6.64 -7.04 -23.00
N LYS A 183 6.41 -7.67 -21.85
CA LYS A 183 6.83 -9.06 -21.58
C LYS A 183 6.03 -10.10 -22.40
N ILE A 184 4.74 -9.89 -22.61
CA ILE A 184 3.91 -10.73 -23.48
C ILE A 184 4.47 -10.80 -24.92
N LYS A 185 4.90 -9.64 -25.45
CA LYS A 185 5.54 -9.58 -26.78
C LYS A 185 6.88 -10.30 -26.80
N GLU A 186 7.73 -10.11 -25.78
CA GLU A 186 9.02 -10.77 -25.64
C GLU A 186 8.88 -12.29 -25.63
N LEU A 187 7.94 -12.81 -24.85
CA LEU A 187 7.69 -14.25 -24.69
C LEU A 187 6.80 -14.85 -25.79
N LYS A 188 6.27 -14.03 -26.72
CA LYS A 188 5.33 -14.44 -27.80
C LYS A 188 4.09 -15.16 -27.28
N LEU A 189 3.62 -14.82 -26.08
CA LEU A 189 2.45 -15.39 -25.45
C LEU A 189 1.17 -14.74 -25.98
N LYS A 190 0.06 -15.52 -26.00
CA LYS A 190 -1.27 -14.97 -26.25
C LYS A 190 -1.80 -14.32 -24.97
N SER A 191 -2.37 -13.14 -25.07
CA SER A 191 -3.03 -12.48 -23.96
C SER A 191 -4.51 -12.29 -24.22
N SER A 192 -5.33 -12.60 -23.22
CA SER A 192 -6.75 -12.30 -23.22
C SER A 192 -6.97 -11.03 -22.39
N GLN A 193 -6.98 -9.87 -23.05
CA GLN A 193 -7.08 -8.56 -22.40
C GLN A 193 -8.47 -8.24 -21.82
N ASN A 194 -9.43 -9.17 -21.91
CA ASN A 194 -10.85 -8.86 -21.76
C ASN A 194 -11.41 -8.96 -20.33
N LEU A 195 -10.60 -9.16 -19.30
CA LEU A 195 -11.07 -9.14 -17.92
C LEU A 195 -10.54 -7.91 -17.18
N GLU A 196 -11.19 -6.78 -17.42
CA GLU A 196 -10.97 -5.59 -16.61
C GLU A 196 -11.71 -5.75 -15.29
N PHE A 197 -10.96 -5.68 -14.18
CA PHE A 197 -11.52 -5.49 -12.85
C PHE A 197 -11.21 -4.08 -12.40
N SER A 198 -12.25 -3.36 -12.04
CA SER A 198 -12.13 -2.13 -11.30
C SER A 198 -12.00 -2.45 -9.82
N HIS A 199 -11.33 -1.60 -9.03
CA HIS A 199 -11.50 -1.62 -7.58
C HIS A 199 -12.95 -1.37 -7.15
N GLU A 200 -13.81 -1.02 -8.11
CA GLU A 200 -15.25 -0.83 -7.96
C GLU A 200 -16.05 -2.11 -8.14
N ASP A 201 -15.44 -3.13 -8.78
CA ASP A 201 -16.10 -4.43 -8.96
C ASP A 201 -16.17 -5.19 -7.64
N THR A 202 -17.36 -5.66 -7.32
CA THR A 202 -17.58 -6.57 -6.20
C THR A 202 -16.96 -7.95 -6.48
N LEU A 203 -16.70 -8.73 -5.44
CA LEU A 203 -16.21 -10.10 -5.60
C LEU A 203 -17.21 -10.98 -6.35
N GLN A 204 -18.50 -10.68 -6.27
CA GLN A 204 -19.54 -11.38 -7.01
C GLN A 204 -19.48 -11.10 -8.52
N GLU A 205 -19.21 -9.86 -8.91
CA GLU A 205 -19.01 -9.48 -10.32
C GLU A 205 -17.77 -10.16 -10.89
N LEU A 206 -16.66 -10.18 -10.12
CA LEU A 206 -15.46 -10.95 -10.48
C LEU A 206 -15.81 -12.42 -10.76
N LYS A 207 -16.49 -13.06 -9.82
CA LYS A 207 -16.93 -14.45 -9.96
C LYS A 207 -17.74 -14.66 -11.26
N ASN A 208 -18.71 -13.79 -11.54
CA ASN A 208 -19.55 -13.89 -12.74
C ASN A 208 -18.73 -13.75 -14.04
N LYS A 209 -17.76 -12.82 -14.06
CA LYS A 209 -16.84 -12.64 -15.20
C LYS A 209 -15.97 -13.90 -15.42
N ILE A 210 -15.47 -14.52 -14.34
CA ILE A 210 -14.71 -15.79 -14.44
C ILE A 210 -15.59 -16.91 -14.97
N ILE A 211 -16.81 -17.09 -14.46
CA ILE A 211 -17.75 -18.10 -14.96
C ILE A 211 -17.98 -17.91 -16.45
N LYS A 212 -18.27 -16.69 -16.91
CA LYS A 212 -18.50 -16.41 -18.33
C LYS A 212 -17.27 -16.74 -19.20
N LYS A 213 -16.07 -16.37 -18.75
CA LYS A 213 -14.83 -16.60 -19.52
C LYS A 213 -14.43 -18.06 -19.59
N PHE A 214 -14.69 -18.84 -18.53
CA PHE A 214 -14.26 -20.23 -18.40
C PHE A 214 -15.40 -21.25 -18.61
N SER A 215 -16.57 -20.82 -19.08
CA SER A 215 -17.71 -21.72 -19.39
C SER A 215 -17.40 -22.74 -20.49
N LYS A 216 -16.45 -22.43 -21.36
CA LYS A 216 -15.96 -23.37 -22.38
C LYS A 216 -14.57 -23.83 -21.97
N LYS A 217 -14.37 -25.19 -21.90
CA LYS A 217 -13.03 -25.74 -21.66
C LYS A 217 -12.09 -25.29 -22.79
N THR A 218 -10.97 -24.75 -22.42
CA THR A 218 -9.97 -24.18 -23.33
C THR A 218 -8.59 -24.62 -22.90
N ASN A 219 -7.58 -24.35 -23.75
CA ASN A 219 -6.17 -24.65 -23.52
C ASN A 219 -5.61 -24.11 -22.18
N LEU A 220 -4.42 -24.58 -21.85
CA LEU A 220 -3.71 -24.22 -20.60
C LEU A 220 -3.60 -22.71 -20.42
N LYS A 221 -4.17 -22.21 -19.33
CA LYS A 221 -4.23 -20.78 -19.02
C LYS A 221 -3.43 -20.41 -17.79
N GLY A 222 -2.76 -19.25 -17.87
CA GLY A 222 -2.18 -18.59 -16.74
C GLY A 222 -3.01 -17.38 -16.32
N ILE A 223 -3.22 -17.19 -15.00
CA ILE A 223 -3.97 -16.06 -14.46
C ILE A 223 -3.11 -15.34 -13.46
N ILE A 224 -2.93 -14.02 -13.65
CA ILE A 224 -2.24 -13.13 -12.73
C ILE A 224 -3.28 -12.31 -11.98
N CYS A 225 -3.25 -12.37 -10.64
CA CYS A 225 -4.18 -11.66 -9.76
C CYS A 225 -3.46 -10.56 -8.97
N GLY A 226 -4.08 -9.39 -8.87
CA GLY A 226 -3.53 -8.24 -8.14
C GLY A 226 -3.70 -8.29 -6.61
N SER A 227 -4.43 -9.27 -6.06
CA SER A 227 -4.59 -9.44 -4.61
C SER A 227 -4.96 -10.89 -4.24
N ASP A 228 -4.66 -11.28 -2.99
CA ASP A 228 -4.97 -12.59 -2.42
C ASP A 228 -6.48 -12.88 -2.37
N VAL A 229 -7.29 -11.90 -1.95
CA VAL A 229 -8.76 -12.06 -1.91
C VAL A 229 -9.34 -12.35 -3.29
N ARG A 230 -8.88 -11.64 -4.33
CA ARG A 230 -9.32 -11.88 -5.71
C ARG A 230 -8.85 -13.22 -6.23
N SER A 231 -7.63 -13.62 -5.90
CA SER A 231 -7.11 -14.94 -6.28
C SER A 231 -7.87 -16.08 -5.60
N LEU A 232 -8.34 -15.89 -4.36
CA LEU A 232 -9.21 -16.85 -3.68
C LEU A 232 -10.53 -17.04 -4.43
N VAL A 233 -11.18 -15.93 -4.86
CA VAL A 233 -12.41 -16.00 -5.67
C VAL A 233 -12.18 -16.70 -7.01
N VAL A 234 -11.07 -16.38 -7.69
CA VAL A 234 -10.68 -17.04 -8.96
C VAL A 234 -10.48 -18.52 -8.72
N ASN A 235 -9.66 -18.90 -7.74
CA ASN A 235 -9.32 -20.28 -7.42
C ASN A 235 -10.57 -21.12 -7.13
N SER A 236 -11.42 -20.65 -6.20
CA SER A 236 -12.64 -21.35 -5.80
C SER A 236 -13.66 -21.45 -6.96
N THR A 237 -13.74 -20.43 -7.83
CA THR A 237 -14.66 -20.43 -8.96
C THR A 237 -14.20 -21.42 -10.03
N LEU A 238 -12.92 -21.45 -10.35
CA LEU A 238 -12.36 -22.37 -11.33
C LEU A 238 -12.52 -23.84 -10.90
N GLN A 239 -12.27 -24.14 -9.62
CA GLN A 239 -12.51 -25.49 -9.08
C GLN A 239 -13.97 -25.91 -9.21
N LYS A 240 -14.94 -25.01 -8.94
CA LYS A 240 -16.38 -25.27 -9.14
C LYS A 240 -16.74 -25.51 -10.61
N LEU A 241 -15.97 -24.96 -11.54
CA LEU A 241 -16.13 -25.20 -12.99
C LEU A 241 -15.40 -26.48 -13.47
N GLY A 242 -14.78 -27.23 -12.55
CA GLY A 242 -14.08 -28.49 -12.85
C GLY A 242 -12.65 -28.30 -13.38
N TYR A 243 -12.04 -27.15 -13.14
CA TYR A 243 -10.61 -26.94 -13.42
C TYR A 243 -9.74 -27.43 -12.27
N THR A 244 -8.62 -28.06 -12.58
CA THR A 244 -7.58 -28.45 -11.62
C THR A 244 -6.48 -27.39 -11.61
N ILE A 245 -6.40 -26.64 -10.51
CA ILE A 245 -5.37 -25.62 -10.33
C ILE A 245 -3.99 -26.29 -10.25
N ASN A 246 -2.98 -25.68 -10.84
CA ASN A 246 -1.60 -26.16 -11.02
C ASN A 246 -1.45 -27.31 -12.03
N GLU A 247 -2.52 -27.71 -12.72
CA GLU A 247 -2.47 -28.70 -13.80
C GLU A 247 -2.95 -28.11 -15.13
N ASN A 248 -4.25 -27.78 -15.23
CA ASN A 248 -4.85 -27.25 -16.47
C ASN A 248 -5.12 -25.73 -16.42
N VAL A 249 -4.92 -25.12 -15.27
CA VAL A 249 -4.91 -23.66 -15.06
C VAL A 249 -3.91 -23.29 -13.95
N PHE A 250 -3.15 -22.23 -14.16
CA PHE A 250 -2.18 -21.73 -13.19
C PHE A 250 -2.60 -20.33 -12.72
N VAL A 251 -2.63 -20.14 -11.42
CA VAL A 251 -2.97 -18.86 -10.79
C VAL A 251 -1.77 -18.38 -10.00
N ILE A 252 -1.38 -17.12 -10.20
CA ILE A 252 -0.35 -16.44 -9.43
C ILE A 252 -0.92 -15.12 -8.90
N SER A 253 -0.53 -14.73 -7.70
CA SER A 253 -1.12 -13.59 -7.02
C SER A 253 -0.09 -12.65 -6.42
N LYS A 254 -0.48 -11.40 -6.17
CA LYS A 254 0.06 -10.60 -5.09
C LYS A 254 -0.67 -10.93 -3.80
N SER A 255 0.01 -10.77 -2.65
CA SER A 255 -0.62 -10.90 -1.35
C SER A 255 -0.02 -9.94 -0.34
N PHE A 256 -0.88 -9.36 0.49
CA PHE A 256 -0.52 -8.54 1.65
C PHE A 256 -0.50 -9.37 2.95
N SER A 257 -0.69 -10.68 2.83
CA SER A 257 -0.75 -11.61 3.95
C SER A 257 -0.17 -12.96 3.54
N LYS A 258 -0.11 -13.90 4.49
CA LYS A 258 0.22 -15.30 4.20
C LYS A 258 -1.02 -16.16 3.88
N ALA A 259 -2.16 -15.53 3.57
CA ALA A 259 -3.38 -16.27 3.26
C ALA A 259 -3.23 -17.31 2.14
N PRO A 260 -2.44 -17.07 1.07
CA PRO A 260 -2.24 -18.09 0.04
C PRO A 260 -1.56 -19.38 0.50
N ASP A 261 -0.87 -19.38 1.64
CA ASP A 261 -0.30 -20.60 2.23
C ASP A 261 -1.39 -21.58 2.71
N TYR A 262 -2.61 -21.07 2.93
CA TYR A 262 -3.78 -21.84 3.40
C TYR A 262 -4.80 -22.10 2.29
N PHE A 263 -4.51 -21.72 1.04
CA PHE A 263 -5.37 -22.08 -0.09
C PHE A 263 -5.24 -23.57 -0.42
N PHE A 264 -6.33 -24.13 -0.93
CA PHE A 264 -6.32 -25.49 -1.45
C PHE A 264 -6.88 -25.50 -2.89
N PRO A 265 -6.06 -25.92 -3.88
CA PRO A 265 -4.61 -26.11 -3.77
C PRO A 265 -3.87 -24.78 -3.53
N LYS A 266 -2.64 -24.85 -3.02
CA LYS A 266 -1.77 -23.68 -2.84
C LYS A 266 -1.44 -23.06 -4.20
N ILE A 267 -1.26 -21.75 -4.20
CA ILE A 267 -0.82 -20.99 -5.38
C ILE A 267 0.45 -20.22 -5.08
N PRO A 268 1.34 -20.00 -6.05
CA PRO A 268 2.47 -19.10 -5.88
C PRO A 268 2.01 -17.65 -5.75
N TYR A 269 2.75 -16.87 -4.96
CA TYR A 269 2.41 -15.47 -4.77
C TYR A 269 3.62 -14.57 -4.50
N PHE A 270 3.44 -13.28 -4.72
CA PHE A 270 4.37 -12.23 -4.34
C PHE A 270 3.89 -11.57 -3.05
N TYR A 271 4.68 -11.69 -2.00
CA TYR A 271 4.38 -11.06 -0.72
C TYR A 271 4.85 -9.61 -0.72
N GLU A 272 3.91 -8.70 -0.45
CA GLU A 272 4.16 -7.28 -0.22
C GLU A 272 3.97 -6.98 1.27
N ASP A 273 5.06 -6.58 1.95
CA ASP A 273 5.04 -6.28 3.38
C ASP A 273 4.47 -4.87 3.63
N MET A 274 3.16 -4.80 3.85
CA MET A 274 2.47 -3.55 4.10
C MET A 274 2.77 -2.95 5.48
N GLU A 275 3.22 -3.76 6.44
CA GLU A 275 3.68 -3.25 7.73
C GLU A 275 5.02 -2.52 7.58
N LEU A 276 5.96 -3.11 6.83
CA LEU A 276 7.21 -2.43 6.44
C LEU A 276 6.92 -1.16 5.64
N THR A 277 5.99 -1.23 4.67
CA THR A 277 5.55 -0.08 3.88
C THR A 277 5.05 1.04 4.80
N GLY A 278 4.16 0.75 5.72
CA GLY A 278 3.65 1.73 6.69
C GLY A 278 4.75 2.34 7.56
N TYR A 279 5.69 1.50 8.04
CA TYR A 279 6.85 1.97 8.80
C TYR A 279 7.70 2.96 8.00
N LYS A 280 8.01 2.64 6.75
CA LYS A 280 8.81 3.49 5.86
C LYS A 280 8.08 4.80 5.51
N LEU A 281 6.79 4.74 5.27
CA LEU A 281 5.99 5.96 5.04
C LEU A 281 6.03 6.90 6.24
N GLY A 282 5.85 6.39 7.45
CA GLY A 282 5.96 7.21 8.66
C GLY A 282 7.37 7.75 8.89
N ASP A 283 8.42 6.94 8.72
CA ASP A 283 9.82 7.34 8.84
C ASP A 283 10.19 8.43 7.81
N PHE A 284 9.81 8.25 6.54
CA PHE A 284 10.06 9.23 5.48
C PHE A 284 9.33 10.56 5.75
N LEU A 285 8.09 10.49 6.25
CA LEU A 285 7.35 11.70 6.58
C LEU A 285 7.97 12.46 7.75
N LEU A 286 8.41 11.78 8.82
CA LEU A 286 9.12 12.41 9.93
C LEU A 286 10.42 13.08 9.47
N LYS A 287 11.19 12.41 8.61
CA LYS A 287 12.40 12.97 8.00
C LYS A 287 12.06 14.19 7.12
N ARG A 288 10.99 14.12 6.33
CA ARG A 288 10.54 15.26 5.51
C ARG A 288 10.13 16.46 6.35
N ILE A 289 9.39 16.26 7.44
CA ILE A 289 9.03 17.29 8.40
C ILE A 289 10.27 17.90 9.07
N SER A 290 11.33 17.12 9.23
CA SER A 290 12.63 17.55 9.78
C SER A 290 13.54 18.22 8.76
N GLY A 291 13.14 18.30 7.48
CA GLY A 291 13.86 19.00 6.42
C GLY A 291 14.77 18.14 5.54
N SER A 292 14.69 16.79 5.62
CA SER A 292 15.48 15.92 4.72
C SER A 292 15.13 16.13 3.24
N ASN A 293 16.10 15.90 2.37
CA ASN A 293 15.94 16.04 0.94
C ASN A 293 15.00 14.98 0.35
N ILE A 294 14.26 15.34 -0.68
CA ILE A 294 13.29 14.44 -1.34
C ILE A 294 14.00 13.22 -1.93
N SER A 295 15.18 13.40 -2.53
CA SER A 295 15.94 12.31 -3.14
C SER A 295 16.33 11.17 -2.18
N GLU A 296 16.43 11.46 -0.87
CA GLU A 296 16.70 10.47 0.17
C GLU A 296 15.44 9.72 0.63
N LEU A 297 14.27 10.19 0.19
CA LEU A 297 12.95 9.74 0.62
C LEU A 297 12.16 9.09 -0.54
N GLN A 298 12.88 8.50 -1.49
CA GLN A 298 12.31 7.80 -2.64
C GLN A 298 12.80 6.36 -2.63
N HIS A 299 11.87 5.39 -2.60
CA HIS A 299 12.23 3.97 -2.58
C HIS A 299 11.23 3.12 -3.33
N VAL A 300 11.73 2.11 -4.05
CA VAL A 300 10.96 1.05 -4.68
C VAL A 300 11.41 -0.28 -4.10
N GLU A 301 10.51 -0.94 -3.37
CA GLU A 301 10.76 -2.22 -2.70
C GLU A 301 10.47 -3.38 -3.64
N LYS A 302 11.34 -4.39 -3.63
CA LYS A 302 11.13 -5.63 -4.39
C LYS A 302 10.26 -6.60 -3.60
N ASN A 303 9.29 -7.17 -4.28
CA ASN A 303 8.38 -8.14 -3.69
C ASN A 303 9.06 -9.50 -3.53
N LYS A 304 8.79 -10.18 -2.43
CA LYS A 304 9.29 -11.53 -2.19
C LYS A 304 8.41 -12.55 -2.91
N PHE A 305 8.95 -13.26 -3.89
CA PHE A 305 8.27 -14.39 -4.54
C PHE A 305 8.29 -15.62 -3.63
N ILE A 306 7.12 -16.22 -3.42
CA ILE A 306 6.92 -17.45 -2.66
C ILE A 306 6.29 -18.46 -3.61
N GLU A 307 7.09 -19.44 -4.00
CA GLU A 307 6.64 -20.58 -4.78
C GLU A 307 6.17 -21.67 -3.82
N ASN A 308 4.85 -21.77 -3.65
CA ASN A 308 4.24 -22.84 -2.84
C ASN A 308 4.30 -24.15 -3.63
N ASN A 309 5.44 -24.83 -3.65
CA ASN A 309 5.52 -26.19 -4.14
C ASN A 309 4.84 -27.09 -3.10
N GLU A 310 3.71 -27.66 -3.45
CA GLU A 310 3.28 -28.89 -2.79
C GLU A 310 4.35 -29.94 -3.13
N THR A 311 5.29 -30.15 -2.20
CA THR A 311 5.95 -31.45 -2.17
C THR A 311 4.82 -32.43 -1.91
N SER A 312 4.48 -33.21 -2.93
CA SER A 312 3.66 -34.40 -2.83
C SER A 312 4.30 -35.31 -1.78
N ASN A 313 3.91 -35.12 -0.53
CA ASN A 313 4.03 -36.13 0.52
C ASN A 313 2.65 -36.75 0.63
N SER A 314 2.55 -37.85 -0.13
CA SER A 314 1.55 -38.92 0.01
C SER A 314 1.31 -39.31 1.45
#